data_5bc11108b69993f48cfaa049b10a6ee3
#
_entry.id   5bc11108b69993f48cfaa049b10a6ee3
#
_cell.length_a   1.000
_cell.length_b   1.000
_cell.length_c   1.000
_cell.angle_alpha   90.00
_cell.angle_beta   90.00
_cell.angle_gamma   90.00
#
_symmetry.space_group_name_H-M   'P 1'
#
loop_
_entity.id
_entity.type
_entity.pdbx_description
1 polymer ?
#
loop_
_entity_poly.entity_id
_entity_poly.type
_entity_poly.pdbx_seq_one_letter_code
_entity_poly.pdbx_strand_id
1 'polypeptide(L)'
;MIKCIAIDTSTIRLTLAVLNDGEFFELNQENGMDHARDIYSNINKILNDARVELQELELIGFGLGPGRFSGLRVAAAATQAMSYIHKIPVCGISSLSVIAQQAAEIFSIEKIAVAIDANRNQIYFGCYRVSAEGLVVATYPDRLVDVDNFDFSERDYCGIGSGWSQYNHLRDKCCVELINQGEKILPDAKIMIKLAIRDFKSGKTVESFEALPNYLMDQVTN
;
A
#
# COMPACT_ATOMS: atom_id res chain seq x y z
N MET A 1 -2.02 -21.76 10.09
CA MET A 1 -2.14 -20.61 9.14
C MET A 1 -1.28 -19.47 9.68
N ILE A 2 -0.71 -18.62 8.82
CA ILE A 2 0.16 -17.50 9.25
C ILE A 2 -0.67 -16.48 10.04
N LYS A 3 -0.19 -16.11 11.23
CA LYS A 3 -0.70 -14.97 11.99
C LYS A 3 0.03 -13.70 11.54
N CYS A 4 -0.70 -12.75 10.99
CA CYS A 4 -0.11 -11.56 10.35
C CYS A 4 -0.85 -10.30 10.77
N ILE A 5 -0.12 -9.21 11.00
CA ILE A 5 -0.67 -7.86 11.09
C ILE A 5 -0.21 -7.02 9.92
N ALA A 6 -1.07 -6.14 9.40
CA ALA A 6 -0.69 -5.10 8.45
C ALA A 6 -1.06 -3.71 8.95
N ILE A 7 -0.22 -2.73 8.64
CA ILE A 7 -0.31 -1.34 9.12
C ILE A 7 -0.09 -0.38 7.96
N ASP A 8 -1.06 0.49 7.69
CA ASP A 8 -0.86 1.63 6.79
C ASP A 8 -1.40 2.93 7.40
N THR A 9 -0.58 3.95 7.35
CA THR A 9 -0.88 5.32 7.76
C THR A 9 -0.45 6.33 6.69
N SER A 10 -0.27 5.85 5.46
CA SER A 10 0.21 6.65 4.32
C SER A 10 -0.78 7.70 3.82
N THR A 11 -2.05 7.61 4.23
CA THR A 11 -3.14 8.50 3.79
C THR A 11 -3.78 9.24 4.98
N ILE A 12 -4.96 9.83 4.75
CA ILE A 12 -5.80 10.39 5.82
C ILE A 12 -6.42 9.30 6.70
N ARG A 13 -6.47 8.07 6.19
CA ARG A 13 -6.99 6.90 6.90
C ARG A 13 -5.84 6.11 7.51
N LEU A 14 -5.95 5.80 8.79
CA LEU A 14 -5.22 4.70 9.42
C LEU A 14 -5.98 3.43 9.13
N THR A 15 -5.30 2.43 8.61
CA THR A 15 -5.88 1.10 8.40
C THR A 15 -4.97 0.04 9.02
N LEU A 16 -5.59 -0.84 9.79
CA LEU A 16 -4.96 -2.01 10.42
C LEU A 16 -5.77 -3.25 10.06
N ALA A 17 -5.10 -4.35 9.86
CA ALA A 17 -5.74 -5.66 9.78
C ALA A 17 -4.90 -6.72 10.48
N VAL A 18 -5.56 -7.68 11.10
CA VAL A 18 -4.94 -8.89 11.64
C VAL A 18 -5.59 -10.10 10.98
N LEU A 19 -4.75 -11.03 10.54
CA LEU A 19 -5.19 -12.36 10.12
C LEU A 19 -4.85 -13.37 11.21
N ASN A 20 -5.86 -14.03 11.74
CA ASN A 20 -5.71 -15.13 12.70
C ASN A 20 -6.64 -16.29 12.33
N ASP A 21 -6.10 -17.49 12.23
CA ASP A 21 -6.82 -18.74 11.91
C ASP A 21 -7.75 -18.65 10.68
N GLY A 22 -7.36 -17.82 9.69
CA GLY A 22 -8.12 -17.60 8.45
C GLY A 22 -9.18 -16.50 8.54
N GLU A 23 -9.39 -15.90 9.70
CA GLU A 23 -10.29 -14.79 9.92
C GLU A 23 -9.56 -13.46 9.90
N PHE A 24 -10.18 -12.45 9.26
CA PHE A 24 -9.66 -11.08 9.21
C PHE A 24 -10.39 -10.21 10.23
N PHE A 25 -9.59 -9.49 11.00
CA PHE A 25 -10.03 -8.41 11.89
C PHE A 25 -9.51 -7.09 11.31
N GLU A 26 -10.36 -6.09 11.21
CA GLU A 26 -10.04 -4.84 10.53
C GLU A 26 -10.36 -3.63 11.42
N LEU A 27 -9.51 -2.61 11.38
CA LEU A 27 -9.73 -1.33 12.02
C LEU A 27 -9.36 -0.22 11.04
N ASN A 28 -10.35 0.57 10.67
CA ASN A 28 -10.18 1.73 9.79
C ASN A 28 -10.60 2.99 10.54
N GLN A 29 -9.72 4.00 10.57
CA GLN A 29 -9.97 5.24 11.30
C GLN A 29 -9.58 6.45 10.44
N GLU A 30 -10.55 7.30 10.14
CA GLU A 30 -10.35 8.53 9.38
C GLU A 30 -10.19 9.74 10.32
N ASN A 31 -9.03 9.87 10.98
CA ASN A 31 -8.76 10.94 11.96
C ASN A 31 -7.82 12.04 11.44
N GLY A 32 -7.62 12.11 10.15
CA GLY A 32 -6.95 13.23 9.48
C GLY A 32 -5.46 13.38 9.72
N MET A 33 -4.95 13.57 10.94
CA MET A 33 -3.53 13.91 11.16
C MET A 33 -2.86 13.27 12.39
N ASP A 34 -3.60 12.68 13.32
CA ASP A 34 -3.05 12.24 14.61
C ASP A 34 -2.74 10.74 14.69
N HIS A 35 -2.38 10.10 13.56
CA HIS A 35 -2.05 8.66 13.55
C HIS A 35 -1.00 8.28 14.59
N ALA A 36 -0.01 9.17 14.82
CA ALA A 36 1.07 8.91 15.79
C ALA A 36 0.58 8.78 17.23
N ARG A 37 -0.48 9.53 17.59
CA ARG A 37 -1.06 9.47 18.94
C ARG A 37 -1.75 8.15 19.22
N ASP A 38 -2.49 7.66 18.23
CA ASP A 38 -3.45 6.58 18.44
C ASP A 38 -2.95 5.22 17.93
N ILE A 39 -1.80 5.15 17.26
CA ILE A 39 -1.32 3.92 16.59
C ILE A 39 -1.20 2.74 17.55
N TYR A 40 -0.56 2.92 18.70
CA TYR A 40 -0.35 1.82 19.63
C TYR A 40 -1.64 1.35 20.32
N SER A 41 -2.55 2.28 20.65
CA SER A 41 -3.85 1.91 21.20
C SER A 41 -4.69 1.15 20.18
N ASN A 42 -4.64 1.52 18.92
CA ASN A 42 -5.33 0.83 17.84
C ASN A 42 -4.71 -0.55 17.54
N ILE A 43 -3.38 -0.69 17.58
CA ILE A 43 -2.70 -1.99 17.46
C ILE A 43 -3.14 -2.91 18.60
N ASN A 44 -3.09 -2.45 19.84
CA ASN A 44 -3.52 -3.23 20.98
C ASN A 44 -5.00 -3.65 20.88
N LYS A 45 -5.86 -2.71 20.46
CA LYS A 45 -7.28 -3.00 20.25
C LYS A 45 -7.49 -4.11 19.23
N ILE A 46 -6.92 -4.00 18.04
CA ILE A 46 -7.14 -5.00 16.99
C ILE A 46 -6.54 -6.37 17.33
N LEU A 47 -5.40 -6.41 18.04
CA LEU A 47 -4.82 -7.66 18.53
C LEU A 47 -5.72 -8.33 19.56
N ASN A 48 -6.31 -7.56 20.48
CA ASN A 48 -7.29 -8.07 21.44
C ASN A 48 -8.55 -8.59 20.76
N ASP A 49 -9.09 -7.84 19.78
CA ASP A 49 -10.26 -8.25 18.99
C ASP A 49 -9.99 -9.56 18.23
N ALA A 50 -8.78 -9.71 17.70
CA ALA A 50 -8.32 -10.91 17.00
C ALA A 50 -7.88 -12.04 17.97
N ARG A 51 -7.81 -11.79 19.28
CA ARG A 51 -7.32 -12.74 20.30
C ARG A 51 -5.92 -13.28 20.00
N VAL A 52 -5.03 -12.38 19.58
CA VAL A 52 -3.64 -12.68 19.26
C VAL A 52 -2.73 -11.81 20.09
N GLU A 53 -1.73 -12.40 20.72
CA GLU A 53 -0.67 -11.67 21.38
C GLU A 53 0.40 -11.26 20.36
N LEU A 54 1.07 -10.12 20.58
CA LEU A 54 2.08 -9.60 19.65
C LEU A 54 3.18 -10.62 19.33
N GLN A 55 3.59 -11.39 20.31
CA GLN A 55 4.62 -12.44 20.18
C GLN A 55 4.19 -13.65 19.36
N GLU A 56 2.90 -13.81 19.10
CA GLU A 56 2.36 -14.90 18.27
C GLU A 56 2.32 -14.53 16.77
N LEU A 57 2.56 -13.26 16.45
CA LEU A 57 2.63 -12.83 15.05
C LEU A 57 3.85 -13.42 14.35
N GLU A 58 3.65 -13.92 13.15
CA GLU A 58 4.68 -14.52 12.30
C GLU A 58 5.13 -13.57 11.18
N LEU A 59 4.37 -12.50 10.94
CA LEU A 59 4.65 -11.53 9.87
C LEU A 59 4.04 -10.16 10.19
N ILE A 60 4.77 -9.10 9.87
CA ILE A 60 4.25 -7.74 9.84
C ILE A 60 4.32 -7.20 8.41
N GLY A 61 3.18 -6.83 7.83
CA GLY A 61 3.11 -6.01 6.64
C GLY A 61 3.05 -4.53 6.99
N PHE A 62 3.75 -3.65 6.29
CA PHE A 62 3.58 -2.22 6.49
C PHE A 62 3.56 -1.44 5.17
N GLY A 63 2.85 -0.30 5.16
CA GLY A 63 2.79 0.60 4.03
C GLY A 63 4.14 1.26 3.76
N LEU A 64 4.80 0.79 2.70
CA LEU A 64 6.10 1.31 2.26
C LEU A 64 5.98 2.72 1.64
N GLY A 65 4.79 3.07 1.17
CA GLY A 65 4.52 4.25 0.37
C GLY A 65 4.28 3.90 -1.11
N PRO A 66 4.10 4.90 -1.96
CA PRO A 66 4.14 6.33 -1.66
C PRO A 66 2.94 6.82 -0.84
N GLY A 67 3.10 7.95 -0.17
CA GLY A 67 2.07 8.55 0.65
C GLY A 67 2.56 9.73 1.49
N ARG A 68 1.77 10.14 2.47
CA ARG A 68 2.07 11.26 3.35
C ARG A 68 3.31 10.96 4.19
N PHE A 69 4.29 11.86 4.13
CA PHE A 69 5.59 11.72 4.78
C PHE A 69 5.54 11.39 6.29
N SER A 70 4.71 12.10 7.05
CA SER A 70 4.53 11.83 8.48
C SER A 70 3.88 10.48 8.74
N GLY A 71 2.85 10.13 7.93
CA GLY A 71 2.16 8.86 8.04
C GLY A 71 3.08 7.67 7.80
N LEU A 72 3.84 7.68 6.72
CA LEU A 72 4.79 6.61 6.41
C LEU A 72 5.76 6.33 7.56
N ARG A 73 6.22 7.38 8.26
CA ARG A 73 7.10 7.23 9.41
C ARG A 73 6.41 6.61 10.63
N VAL A 74 5.13 6.90 10.82
CA VAL A 74 4.35 6.30 11.93
C VAL A 74 4.21 4.80 11.72
N ALA A 75 3.84 4.33 10.53
CA ALA A 75 3.77 2.90 10.22
C ALA A 75 5.13 2.22 10.38
N ALA A 76 6.19 2.81 9.80
CA ALA A 76 7.54 2.27 9.90
C ALA A 76 8.03 2.16 11.35
N ALA A 77 7.88 3.22 12.16
CA ALA A 77 8.31 3.21 13.56
C ALA A 77 7.56 2.16 14.40
N ALA A 78 6.24 2.05 14.23
CA ALA A 78 5.46 1.02 14.91
C ALA A 78 5.89 -0.39 14.51
N THR A 79 6.10 -0.60 13.20
CA THR A 79 6.60 -1.88 12.65
C THR A 79 7.98 -2.23 13.20
N GLN A 80 8.92 -1.27 13.17
CA GLN A 80 10.27 -1.47 13.69
C GLN A 80 10.25 -1.87 15.16
N ALA A 81 9.46 -1.20 16.00
CA ALA A 81 9.35 -1.49 17.41
C ALA A 81 8.85 -2.91 17.68
N MET A 82 7.75 -3.31 17.04
CA MET A 82 7.16 -4.65 17.18
C MET A 82 8.11 -5.74 16.67
N SER A 83 8.67 -5.56 15.47
CA SER A 83 9.60 -6.51 14.86
C SER A 83 10.88 -6.66 15.69
N TYR A 84 11.45 -5.56 16.18
CA TYR A 84 12.69 -5.60 16.95
C TYR A 84 12.58 -6.42 18.23
N ILE A 85 11.49 -6.25 18.98
CA ILE A 85 11.26 -6.92 20.27
C ILE A 85 11.05 -8.42 20.07
N HIS A 86 10.22 -8.81 19.11
CA HIS A 86 9.79 -10.20 18.94
C HIS A 86 10.44 -10.93 17.75
N LYS A 87 11.37 -10.26 17.04
CA LYS A 87 12.06 -10.81 15.86
C LYS A 87 11.10 -11.25 14.75
N ILE A 88 9.98 -10.53 14.59
CA ILE A 88 8.98 -10.83 13.59
C ILE A 88 9.48 -10.32 12.23
N PRO A 89 9.51 -11.15 11.18
CA PRO A 89 9.89 -10.70 9.83
C PRO A 89 8.92 -9.64 9.30
N VAL A 90 9.43 -8.74 8.47
CA VAL A 90 8.69 -7.59 7.96
C VAL A 90 8.64 -7.62 6.43
N CYS A 91 7.47 -7.31 5.86
CA CYS A 91 7.29 -7.04 4.43
C CYS A 91 6.81 -5.59 4.23
N GLY A 92 7.58 -4.81 3.48
CA GLY A 92 7.15 -3.49 3.01
C GLY A 92 6.31 -3.62 1.73
N ILE A 93 5.09 -3.10 1.76
CA ILE A 93 4.13 -3.22 0.65
C ILE A 93 3.86 -1.84 0.06
N SER A 94 4.01 -1.71 -1.25
CA SER A 94 3.70 -0.48 -1.96
C SER A 94 2.23 -0.12 -1.82
N SER A 95 1.94 1.14 -1.46
CA SER A 95 0.57 1.67 -1.42
C SER A 95 -0.11 1.61 -2.79
N LEU A 96 0.65 1.78 -3.89
CA LEU A 96 0.11 1.64 -5.25
C LEU A 96 -0.26 0.18 -5.57
N SER A 97 0.54 -0.79 -5.10
CA SER A 97 0.22 -2.21 -5.30
C SER A 97 -1.04 -2.63 -4.53
N VAL A 98 -1.26 -2.07 -3.34
CA VAL A 98 -2.49 -2.31 -2.55
C VAL A 98 -3.71 -1.75 -3.28
N ILE A 99 -3.62 -0.53 -3.81
CA ILE A 99 -4.69 0.10 -4.61
C ILE A 99 -4.96 -0.72 -5.88
N ALA A 100 -3.91 -1.18 -6.57
CA ALA A 100 -4.06 -2.03 -7.75
C ALA A 100 -4.76 -3.35 -7.44
N GLN A 101 -4.40 -4.00 -6.33
CA GLN A 101 -5.05 -5.25 -5.91
C GLN A 101 -6.52 -5.04 -5.56
N GLN A 102 -6.84 -3.95 -4.83
CA GLN A 102 -8.23 -3.60 -4.54
C GLN A 102 -9.03 -3.39 -5.83
N ALA A 103 -8.49 -2.63 -6.78
CA ALA A 103 -9.14 -2.37 -8.06
C ALA A 103 -9.36 -3.68 -8.86
N ALA A 104 -8.35 -4.56 -8.88
CA ALA A 104 -8.47 -5.87 -9.52
C ALA A 104 -9.62 -6.70 -8.94
N GLU A 105 -9.75 -6.75 -7.61
CA GLU A 105 -10.78 -7.52 -6.92
C GLU A 105 -12.19 -6.90 -7.09
N ILE A 106 -12.30 -5.57 -6.96
CA ILE A 106 -13.60 -4.88 -7.02
C ILE A 106 -14.17 -4.87 -8.44
N PHE A 107 -13.32 -4.61 -9.44
CA PHE A 107 -13.76 -4.37 -10.82
C PHE A 107 -13.45 -5.54 -11.77
N SER A 108 -12.82 -6.61 -11.28
CA SER A 108 -12.43 -7.79 -12.08
C SER A 108 -11.55 -7.43 -13.28
N ILE A 109 -10.55 -6.58 -13.09
CA ILE A 109 -9.61 -6.13 -14.11
C ILE A 109 -8.24 -6.76 -13.93
N GLU A 110 -7.52 -6.99 -15.04
CA GLU A 110 -6.23 -7.71 -15.03
C GLU A 110 -5.02 -6.78 -15.18
N LYS A 111 -5.18 -5.61 -15.79
CA LYS A 111 -4.10 -4.64 -16.04
C LYS A 111 -4.48 -3.29 -15.45
N ILE A 112 -3.73 -2.84 -14.49
CA ILE A 112 -4.04 -1.65 -13.69
C ILE A 112 -2.90 -0.63 -13.76
N ALA A 113 -3.21 0.61 -14.14
CA ALA A 113 -2.33 1.76 -14.10
C ALA A 113 -2.78 2.68 -12.95
N VAL A 114 -2.05 2.65 -11.84
CA VAL A 114 -2.33 3.49 -10.68
C VAL A 114 -1.61 4.81 -10.82
N ALA A 115 -2.35 5.93 -10.72
CA ALA A 115 -1.76 7.26 -10.66
C ALA A 115 -2.36 8.03 -9.48
N ILE A 116 -1.50 8.45 -8.55
CA ILE A 116 -1.89 9.24 -7.37
C ILE A 116 -1.27 10.63 -7.50
N ASP A 117 -2.06 11.67 -7.30
CA ASP A 117 -1.55 13.04 -7.28
C ASP A 117 -0.48 13.21 -6.18
N ALA A 118 0.71 13.62 -6.59
CA ALA A 118 1.84 13.90 -5.70
C ALA A 118 2.04 15.40 -5.47
N ASN A 119 1.10 16.24 -5.93
CA ASN A 119 1.18 17.70 -5.99
C ASN A 119 2.28 18.20 -6.93
N ARG A 120 2.41 19.53 -7.10
CA ARG A 120 3.46 20.20 -7.88
C ARG A 120 3.60 19.66 -9.30
N ASN A 121 2.47 19.36 -9.96
CA ASN A 121 2.45 18.81 -11.32
C ASN A 121 3.14 17.44 -11.44
N GLN A 122 3.07 16.62 -10.38
CA GLN A 122 3.67 15.29 -10.32
C GLN A 122 2.64 14.24 -9.91
N ILE A 123 2.87 13.00 -10.33
CA ILE A 123 2.09 11.83 -9.92
C ILE A 123 3.02 10.70 -9.44
N TYR A 124 2.58 9.98 -8.43
CA TYR A 124 3.09 8.64 -8.16
C TYR A 124 2.43 7.67 -9.11
N PHE A 125 3.23 6.94 -9.86
CA PHE A 125 2.75 6.06 -10.91
C PHE A 125 3.28 4.64 -10.75
N GLY A 126 2.39 3.65 -10.93
CA GLY A 126 2.73 2.23 -10.93
C GLY A 126 1.82 1.44 -11.87
N CYS A 127 2.38 0.42 -12.50
CA CYS A 127 1.67 -0.49 -13.40
C CYS A 127 1.72 -1.91 -12.89
N TYR A 128 0.57 -2.57 -12.94
CA TYR A 128 0.39 -3.88 -12.33
C TYR A 128 -0.41 -4.80 -13.26
N ARG A 129 -0.12 -6.11 -13.15
CA ARG A 129 -0.91 -7.17 -13.78
C ARG A 129 -1.29 -8.20 -12.73
N VAL A 130 -2.49 -8.75 -12.86
CA VAL A 130 -2.93 -9.87 -12.04
C VAL A 130 -2.19 -11.13 -12.51
N SER A 131 -1.54 -11.82 -11.60
CA SER A 131 -0.88 -13.11 -11.85
C SER A 131 -1.87 -14.26 -11.86
N ALA A 132 -1.43 -15.46 -12.26
CA ALA A 132 -2.22 -16.67 -12.19
C ALA A 132 -2.71 -17.03 -10.78
N GLU A 133 -2.05 -16.49 -9.75
CA GLU A 133 -2.43 -16.65 -8.34
C GLU A 133 -3.49 -15.64 -7.88
N GLY A 134 -3.98 -14.76 -8.78
CA GLY A 134 -4.96 -13.72 -8.47
C GLY A 134 -4.38 -12.50 -7.74
N LEU A 135 -3.06 -12.40 -7.60
CA LEU A 135 -2.40 -11.27 -6.96
C LEU A 135 -1.66 -10.39 -7.98
N VAL A 136 -1.70 -9.09 -7.75
CA VAL A 136 -1.02 -8.14 -8.65
C VAL A 136 0.49 -8.23 -8.53
N VAL A 137 1.16 -8.14 -9.68
CA VAL A 137 2.61 -8.05 -9.80
C VAL A 137 2.94 -6.77 -10.56
N ALA A 138 3.90 -5.99 -10.07
CA ALA A 138 4.35 -4.79 -10.75
C ALA A 138 5.01 -5.15 -12.09
N THR A 139 4.60 -4.50 -13.18
CA THR A 139 5.25 -4.61 -14.49
C THR A 139 6.44 -3.67 -14.62
N TYR A 140 6.39 -2.55 -13.89
CA TYR A 140 7.48 -1.59 -13.73
C TYR A 140 7.57 -1.15 -12.27
N PRO A 141 8.74 -0.71 -11.78
CA PRO A 141 8.87 -0.11 -10.45
C PRO A 141 7.99 1.13 -10.30
N ASP A 142 7.45 1.31 -9.11
CA ASP A 142 6.75 2.55 -8.76
C ASP A 142 7.69 3.74 -8.89
N ARG A 143 7.18 4.85 -9.42
CA ARG A 143 7.98 6.04 -9.68
C ARG A 143 7.20 7.33 -9.45
N LEU A 144 7.92 8.40 -9.12
CA LEU A 144 7.44 9.76 -9.22
C LEU A 144 7.71 10.27 -10.62
N VAL A 145 6.72 10.86 -11.27
CA VAL A 145 6.84 11.38 -12.64
C VAL A 145 6.22 12.77 -12.74
N ASP A 146 6.86 13.61 -13.53
CA ASP A 146 6.34 14.91 -13.92
C ASP A 146 5.24 14.73 -14.98
N VAL A 147 4.11 15.41 -14.77
CA VAL A 147 2.92 15.26 -15.61
C VAL A 147 3.15 15.70 -17.04
N ASP A 148 3.92 16.76 -17.25
CA ASP A 148 4.16 17.31 -18.59
C ASP A 148 5.02 16.39 -19.44
N ASN A 149 5.96 15.69 -18.80
CA ASN A 149 6.90 14.77 -19.43
C ASN A 149 6.45 13.31 -19.38
N PHE A 150 5.30 13.05 -18.75
CA PHE A 150 4.81 11.68 -18.59
C PHE A 150 4.38 11.10 -19.94
N ASP A 151 4.91 9.94 -20.24
CA ASP A 151 4.52 9.10 -21.38
C ASP A 151 4.27 7.67 -20.91
N PHE A 152 3.13 7.14 -21.33
CA PHE A 152 2.72 5.77 -21.05
C PHE A 152 1.99 5.21 -22.27
N SER A 153 2.71 4.41 -23.05
CA SER A 153 2.25 3.88 -24.34
C SER A 153 1.65 2.48 -24.26
N GLU A 154 1.69 1.85 -23.09
CA GLU A 154 1.08 0.53 -22.87
C GLU A 154 -0.44 0.58 -23.06
N ARG A 155 -0.97 -0.44 -23.74
CA ARG A 155 -2.42 -0.50 -24.02
C ARG A 155 -3.14 -1.48 -23.10
N ASP A 156 -4.45 -1.33 -23.05
CA ASP A 156 -5.37 -2.20 -22.31
C ASP A 156 -5.20 -2.11 -20.78
N TYR A 157 -4.62 -1.01 -20.27
CA TYR A 157 -4.60 -0.74 -18.84
C TYR A 157 -5.80 0.09 -18.41
N CYS A 158 -6.37 -0.28 -17.28
CA CYS A 158 -7.41 0.50 -16.62
C CYS A 158 -6.80 1.45 -15.60
N GLY A 159 -7.14 2.72 -15.66
CA GLY A 159 -6.63 3.77 -14.77
C GLY A 159 -7.43 3.87 -13.48
N ILE A 160 -6.73 3.94 -12.35
CA ILE A 160 -7.32 4.18 -11.03
C ILE A 160 -6.46 5.17 -10.23
N GLY A 161 -7.10 6.00 -9.43
CA GLY A 161 -6.44 6.94 -8.52
C GLY A 161 -6.58 8.41 -8.93
N SER A 162 -6.28 9.29 -7.97
CA SER A 162 -6.52 10.74 -8.05
C SER A 162 -5.72 11.48 -9.13
N GLY A 163 -4.59 10.93 -9.55
CA GLY A 163 -3.75 11.54 -10.60
C GLY A 163 -4.45 11.61 -11.94
N TRP A 164 -5.23 10.59 -12.30
CA TRP A 164 -5.98 10.58 -13.55
C TRP A 164 -7.13 11.61 -13.59
N SER A 165 -7.80 11.82 -12.45
CA SER A 165 -8.86 12.81 -12.33
C SER A 165 -8.33 14.23 -12.16
N GLN A 166 -7.21 14.42 -11.52
CA GLN A 166 -6.56 15.72 -11.35
C GLN A 166 -5.97 16.26 -12.65
N TYR A 167 -5.39 15.38 -13.46
CA TYR A 167 -4.69 15.72 -14.70
C TYR A 167 -5.37 15.05 -15.91
N ASN A 168 -6.57 15.51 -16.26
CA ASN A 168 -7.43 14.90 -17.29
C ASN A 168 -6.75 14.69 -18.65
N HIS A 169 -5.80 15.55 -19.03
CA HIS A 169 -5.06 15.42 -20.30
C HIS A 169 -4.17 14.17 -20.34
N LEU A 170 -3.76 13.62 -19.20
CA LEU A 170 -3.00 12.37 -19.15
C LEU A 170 -3.80 11.18 -19.66
N ARG A 171 -5.10 11.14 -19.36
CA ARG A 171 -5.97 10.07 -19.82
C ARG A 171 -5.99 9.97 -21.35
N ASP A 172 -6.15 11.11 -22.00
CA ASP A 172 -6.26 11.17 -23.46
C ASP A 172 -4.90 10.87 -24.12
N LYS A 173 -3.81 11.37 -23.52
CA LYS A 173 -2.44 11.13 -23.98
C LYS A 173 -2.03 9.65 -23.84
N CYS A 174 -2.41 8.99 -22.73
CA CYS A 174 -2.00 7.62 -22.41
C CYS A 174 -2.99 6.55 -22.88
N CYS A 175 -4.14 6.92 -23.48
CA CYS A 175 -5.17 5.97 -23.94
C CYS A 175 -5.62 5.00 -22.83
N VAL A 176 -5.76 5.49 -21.60
CA VAL A 176 -6.14 4.70 -20.43
C VAL A 176 -7.66 4.85 -20.18
N GLU A 177 -8.36 3.73 -20.06
CA GLU A 177 -9.75 3.73 -19.64
C GLU A 177 -9.84 3.91 -18.12
N LEU A 178 -10.59 4.92 -17.66
CA LEU A 178 -10.76 5.15 -16.23
C LEU A 178 -11.84 4.25 -15.64
N ILE A 179 -11.49 3.56 -14.57
CA ILE A 179 -12.46 2.85 -13.74
C ILE A 179 -13.03 3.83 -12.72
N ASN A 180 -14.36 3.82 -12.61
CA ASN A 180 -15.11 4.59 -11.61
C ASN A 180 -14.72 6.08 -11.56
N GLN A 181 -14.53 6.70 -12.74
CA GLN A 181 -14.10 8.10 -12.91
C GLN A 181 -12.81 8.48 -12.18
N GLY A 182 -11.94 7.51 -11.87
CA GLY A 182 -10.70 7.73 -11.11
C GLY A 182 -10.93 7.92 -9.60
N GLU A 183 -12.01 7.35 -9.04
CA GLU A 183 -12.31 7.46 -7.62
C GLU A 183 -11.12 7.11 -6.74
N LYS A 184 -11.07 7.79 -5.61
CA LYS A 184 -10.01 7.66 -4.63
C LYS A 184 -10.17 6.36 -3.84
N ILE A 185 -9.52 5.29 -4.30
CA ILE A 185 -9.31 4.10 -3.49
C ILE A 185 -8.14 4.37 -2.54
N LEU A 186 -8.37 4.19 -1.25
CA LEU A 186 -7.32 4.28 -0.23
C LEU A 186 -6.75 2.89 0.07
N PRO A 187 -5.44 2.76 0.36
CA PRO A 187 -4.85 1.49 0.76
C PRO A 187 -5.62 0.82 1.89
N ASP A 188 -5.74 -0.49 1.81
CA ASP A 188 -6.47 -1.32 2.78
C ASP A 188 -5.55 -2.39 3.37
N ALA A 189 -5.48 -2.46 4.71
CA ALA A 189 -4.58 -3.36 5.40
C ALA A 189 -4.90 -4.84 5.21
N LYS A 190 -6.16 -5.22 5.01
CA LYS A 190 -6.54 -6.60 4.67
C LYS A 190 -5.98 -7.03 3.32
N ILE A 191 -6.05 -6.15 2.33
CA ILE A 191 -5.44 -6.40 1.03
C ILE A 191 -3.92 -6.46 1.15
N MET A 192 -3.34 -5.58 1.97
CA MET A 192 -1.91 -5.58 2.25
C MET A 192 -1.43 -6.93 2.83
N ILE A 193 -2.19 -7.56 3.74
CA ILE A 193 -1.85 -8.90 4.28
C ILE A 193 -1.69 -9.93 3.15
N LYS A 194 -2.57 -9.93 2.15
CA LYS A 194 -2.47 -10.88 1.03
C LYS A 194 -1.15 -10.72 0.27
N LEU A 195 -0.76 -9.48 -0.01
CA LEU A 195 0.50 -9.17 -0.68
C LEU A 195 1.72 -9.47 0.20
N ALA A 196 1.64 -9.16 1.50
CA ALA A 196 2.70 -9.44 2.46
C ALA A 196 2.96 -10.95 2.60
N ILE A 197 1.92 -11.77 2.67
CA ILE A 197 2.04 -13.23 2.72
C ILE A 197 2.68 -13.80 1.45
N ARG A 198 2.33 -13.27 0.26
CA ARG A 198 3.01 -13.63 -1.00
C ARG A 198 4.50 -13.32 -0.94
N ASP A 199 4.84 -12.11 -0.52
CA ASP A 199 6.22 -11.65 -0.47
C ASP A 199 7.03 -12.40 0.59
N PHE A 200 6.44 -12.69 1.75
CA PHE A 200 7.00 -13.55 2.78
C PHE A 200 7.34 -14.95 2.24
N LYS A 201 6.38 -15.60 1.56
CA LYS A 201 6.60 -16.92 0.94
C LYS A 201 7.68 -16.91 -0.14
N SER A 202 7.93 -15.76 -0.75
CA SER A 202 8.97 -15.55 -1.76
C SER A 202 10.32 -15.13 -1.15
N GLY A 203 10.43 -15.09 0.18
CA GLY A 203 11.64 -14.69 0.90
C GLY A 203 11.96 -13.18 0.85
N LYS A 204 10.98 -12.35 0.50
CA LYS A 204 11.12 -10.88 0.43
C LYS A 204 10.80 -10.24 1.78
N THR A 205 11.58 -10.56 2.78
CA THR A 205 11.47 -9.95 4.10
C THR A 205 12.69 -9.10 4.40
N VAL A 206 12.51 -8.16 5.30
CA VAL A 206 13.57 -7.30 5.80
C VAL A 206 13.64 -7.38 7.33
N GLU A 207 14.80 -7.06 7.87
CA GLU A 207 14.99 -6.91 9.31
C GLU A 207 14.34 -5.62 9.84
N SER A 208 14.10 -5.57 11.14
CA SER A 208 13.40 -4.43 11.77
C SER A 208 13.99 -3.06 11.41
N PHE A 209 15.31 -2.92 11.42
CA PHE A 209 15.98 -1.65 11.11
C PHE A 209 15.93 -1.25 9.63
N GLU A 210 15.64 -2.21 8.74
CA GLU A 210 15.46 -1.99 7.31
C GLU A 210 14.00 -1.68 6.93
N ALA A 211 13.07 -1.74 7.87
CA ALA A 211 11.67 -1.36 7.66
C ALA A 211 11.53 0.16 7.54
N LEU A 212 12.03 0.71 6.44
CA LEU A 212 12.07 2.13 6.14
C LEU A 212 11.08 2.49 5.02
N PRO A 213 10.45 3.68 5.08
CA PRO A 213 9.62 4.16 3.98
C PRO A 213 10.42 4.31 2.68
N ASN A 214 9.77 4.03 1.56
CA ASN A 214 10.34 4.34 0.24
C ASN A 214 9.91 5.76 -0.19
N TYR A 215 10.86 6.69 -0.15
CA TYR A 215 10.65 8.07 -0.56
C TYR A 215 10.94 8.23 -2.06
N LEU A 216 9.93 8.01 -2.90
CA LEU A 216 10.09 8.17 -4.35
C LEU A 216 10.48 9.60 -4.76
N MET A 217 10.25 10.60 -3.88
CA MET A 217 10.65 11.99 -4.13
C MET A 217 12.16 12.20 -4.12
N ASP A 218 12.93 11.37 -3.42
CA ASP A 218 14.39 11.51 -3.33
C ASP A 218 15.12 10.98 -4.58
N GLN A 219 14.40 10.29 -5.47
CA GLN A 219 14.98 9.70 -6.70
C GLN A 219 15.01 10.67 -7.90
N VAL A 220 14.45 11.86 -7.77
CA VAL A 220 14.34 12.86 -8.86
C VAL A 220 15.52 13.85 -8.90
N THR A 221 16.44 13.79 -7.95
CA THR A 221 17.58 14.73 -7.81
C THR A 221 18.93 14.15 -8.24
N ASN A 222 18.97 13.37 -9.33
CA ASN A 222 20.24 13.04 -9.99
C ASN A 222 20.15 13.26 -11.48
#